data_24ac155d531f60b4c26e5bf27d15b9c7
#
_entry.id   24ac155d531f60b4c26e5bf27d15b9c7
#
_cell.length_a   1.000
_cell.length_b   1.000
_cell.length_c   1.000
_cell.angle_alpha   90.00
_cell.angle_beta   90.00
_cell.angle_gamma   90.00
#
_symmetry.space_group_name_H-M   'P 1'
#
loop_
_entity.id
_entity.type
_entity.pdbx_description
1 polymer ?
#
loop_
_entity_poly.entity_id
_entity_poly.type
_entity_poly.pdbx_seq_one_letter_code
_entity_poly.pdbx_strand_id
1 'polypeptide(L)'
;LLKAIGGECAGALEISPRCEPTLNAVPPRYQPVTDEQLTQWSVGTPQAFSNVTGQGEVRLSLAGVQDKLPVYIDDDQIFIPVAGSPSTHILKFASSFYSHLPENEAFMALLAKSVGLPVVDVHMRATPKARIAVIQRYDRVLQDGVYGRIHQEDFCQALGISPSSKYEKEGGPSLKQCAELIRRRAAFPLLDLNKLLQWAIFNWLTGNADAHGKNLSFLYSQSGAPSLAPFYDLVCTRNYKNLSRVLAMQIGGTTDPDLIGSQHLEVMAADLKVRPKLVLDVAEALLEKIAGALEGVSAKYLELYGDSPILERIPLVIRRQLRRARSQWS
;
A
#
# COMPACT_ATOMS: atom_id res chain seq x y z
N LEU A 1 19.76 0.45 18.84
CA LEU A 1 18.94 0.37 17.63
C LEU A 1 17.57 -0.25 17.93
N LEU A 2 17.52 -1.48 18.53
CA LEU A 2 16.26 -2.19 18.79
C LEU A 2 15.30 -1.43 19.72
N LYS A 3 15.81 -0.72 20.74
CA LYS A 3 14.98 0.16 21.60
C LYS A 3 14.31 1.32 20.83
N ALA A 4 14.84 1.68 19.65
CA ALA A 4 14.31 2.76 18.84
C ALA A 4 13.25 2.30 17.83
N ILE A 5 13.07 0.98 17.63
CA ILE A 5 12.13 0.41 16.66
C ILE A 5 10.70 0.34 17.24
N GLY A 6 10.58 0.35 18.58
CA GLY A 6 9.28 0.27 19.25
C GLY A 6 8.62 -1.12 19.20
N GLY A 7 7.58 -1.33 19.98
CA GLY A 7 6.87 -2.62 20.09
C GLY A 7 5.81 -2.87 18.99
N GLU A 8 5.59 -1.92 18.07
CA GLU A 8 4.55 -2.06 17.04
C GLU A 8 5.18 -2.18 15.64
N CYS A 9 5.29 -3.41 15.17
CA CYS A 9 5.88 -3.75 13.88
C CYS A 9 4.80 -4.17 12.85
N ALA A 10 5.22 -4.30 11.60
CA ALA A 10 4.41 -4.97 10.58
C ALA A 10 4.31 -6.47 10.90
N GLY A 11 3.13 -7.04 10.64
CA GLY A 11 2.87 -8.44 10.92
C GLY A 11 2.78 -8.77 12.42
N ALA A 12 3.17 -9.97 12.77
CA ALA A 12 3.12 -10.51 14.12
C ALA A 12 4.42 -10.32 14.92
N LEU A 13 5.39 -9.59 14.38
CA LEU A 13 6.66 -9.35 15.06
C LEU A 13 6.51 -8.34 16.20
N GLU A 14 7.04 -8.67 17.35
CA GLU A 14 7.19 -7.79 18.49
C GLU A 14 8.67 -7.74 18.91
N ILE A 15 9.20 -6.53 19.07
CA ILE A 15 10.58 -6.33 19.52
C ILE A 15 10.52 -5.77 20.94
N SER A 16 10.83 -6.61 21.93
CA SER A 16 10.83 -6.26 23.33
C SER A 16 12.26 -6.36 23.93
N PRO A 17 12.65 -5.48 24.86
CA PRO A 17 13.88 -5.62 25.61
C PRO A 17 13.84 -6.77 26.66
N ARG A 18 12.68 -7.40 26.87
CA ARG A 18 12.48 -8.52 27.80
C ARG A 18 12.59 -9.83 27.05
N CYS A 19 13.37 -10.78 27.58
CA CYS A 19 13.50 -12.15 27.05
C CYS A 19 12.31 -13.06 27.39
N GLU A 20 11.33 -12.59 28.12
CA GLU A 20 10.15 -13.38 28.47
C GLU A 20 9.07 -13.20 27.40
N PRO A 21 8.55 -14.30 26.84
CA PRO A 21 7.37 -14.19 26.00
C PRO A 21 6.23 -13.57 26.82
N THR A 22 5.61 -12.51 26.33
CA THR A 22 4.45 -11.86 26.93
C THR A 22 3.20 -12.77 26.82
N LEU A 23 3.34 -14.03 27.26
CA LEU A 23 2.24 -15.01 27.32
C LEU A 23 1.21 -14.67 28.40
N ASN A 24 1.53 -13.78 29.32
CA ASN A 24 0.58 -13.26 30.29
C ASN A 24 0.04 -11.94 29.76
N ALA A 25 -1.16 -11.97 29.25
CA ALA A 25 -1.90 -10.87 28.69
C ALA A 25 -1.98 -9.68 29.66
N VAL A 26 -1.02 -8.77 29.55
CA VAL A 26 -1.24 -7.43 30.09
C VAL A 26 -2.37 -6.83 29.26
N PRO A 27 -3.44 -6.36 29.86
CA PRO A 27 -4.54 -5.75 29.11
C PRO A 27 -3.99 -4.67 28.16
N PRO A 28 -4.48 -4.60 26.92
CA PRO A 28 -4.04 -3.58 25.98
C PRO A 28 -4.21 -2.18 26.59
N ARG A 29 -3.21 -1.33 26.37
CA ARG A 29 -3.23 0.04 26.89
C ARG A 29 -3.20 1.01 25.73
N TYR A 30 -4.11 1.97 25.76
CA TYR A 30 -4.32 2.96 24.70
C TYR A 30 -4.40 4.35 25.30
N GLN A 31 -3.67 5.29 24.71
CA GLN A 31 -3.70 6.70 25.11
C GLN A 31 -4.54 7.50 24.10
N PRO A 32 -5.59 8.18 24.51
CA PRO A 32 -6.44 8.95 23.60
C PRO A 32 -5.65 10.07 22.92
N VAL A 33 -5.98 10.32 21.66
CA VAL A 33 -5.44 11.42 20.84
C VAL A 33 -6.49 12.51 20.78
N THR A 34 -6.09 13.77 21.07
CA THR A 34 -6.99 14.92 20.94
C THR A 34 -7.01 15.43 19.49
N ASP A 35 -8.07 16.16 19.13
CA ASP A 35 -8.16 16.79 17.80
C ASP A 35 -7.08 17.85 17.59
N GLU A 36 -6.63 18.53 18.65
CA GLU A 36 -5.51 19.46 18.60
C GLU A 36 -4.18 18.75 18.26
N GLN A 37 -3.91 17.59 18.89
CA GLN A 37 -2.74 16.76 18.59
C GLN A 37 -2.79 16.27 17.14
N LEU A 38 -3.95 15.74 16.70
CA LEU A 38 -4.14 15.27 15.34
C LEU A 38 -3.92 16.39 14.32
N THR A 39 -4.43 17.59 14.63
CA THR A 39 -4.25 18.78 13.80
C THR A 39 -2.78 19.22 13.72
N GLN A 40 -2.06 19.16 14.83
CA GLN A 40 -0.61 19.46 14.85
C GLN A 40 0.19 18.48 14.00
N TRP A 41 -0.11 17.18 14.11
CA TRP A 41 0.55 16.13 13.32
C TRP A 41 0.23 16.23 11.83
N SER A 42 -0.98 16.64 11.48
CA SER A 42 -1.43 16.71 10.08
C SER A 42 -0.66 17.70 9.22
N VAL A 43 0.01 18.69 9.81
CA VAL A 43 0.83 19.69 9.09
C VAL A 43 2.31 19.36 9.05
N GLY A 44 2.70 18.19 9.56
CA GLY A 44 4.00 17.57 9.33
C GLY A 44 5.20 18.39 9.77
N THR A 45 5.49 18.46 11.08
CA THR A 45 6.84 18.71 11.53
C THR A 45 7.39 17.46 12.21
N PRO A 46 8.61 17.00 11.85
CA PRO A 46 9.23 15.83 12.50
C PRO A 46 9.29 15.95 14.03
N GLN A 47 9.30 17.18 14.55
CA GLN A 47 9.28 17.48 15.98
C GLN A 47 7.91 17.26 16.65
N ALA A 48 6.81 17.34 15.89
CA ALA A 48 5.48 17.10 16.45
C ALA A 48 5.32 15.64 16.95
N PHE A 49 5.96 14.69 16.28
CA PHE A 49 5.95 13.28 16.66
C PHE A 49 6.88 12.96 17.84
N SER A 50 7.99 13.68 18.00
CA SER A 50 8.93 13.44 19.11
C SER A 50 8.36 13.87 20.47
N ASN A 51 7.47 14.84 20.50
CA ASN A 51 6.86 15.35 21.72
C ASN A 51 5.73 14.46 22.28
N VAL A 52 5.11 13.61 21.44
CA VAL A 52 4.05 12.67 21.86
C VAL A 52 4.62 11.51 22.65
N THR A 53 5.89 11.20 22.42
CA THR A 53 6.59 10.07 23.01
C THR A 53 7.48 10.50 24.16
N GLY A 54 7.10 11.51 24.93
CA GLY A 54 7.86 12.07 26.06
C GLY A 54 8.58 11.11 26.99
N GLN A 55 8.52 9.80 26.68
CA GLN A 55 9.25 8.70 27.31
C GLN A 55 9.86 7.70 26.29
N GLY A 56 10.09 8.07 25.05
CA GLY A 56 11.01 7.31 24.17
C GLY A 56 10.48 6.00 23.56
N GLU A 57 9.20 5.67 23.64
CA GLU A 57 8.72 4.30 23.34
C GLU A 57 7.91 4.11 22.04
N VAL A 58 7.60 5.16 21.29
CA VAL A 58 6.88 5.00 20.00
C VAL A 58 7.68 5.63 18.88
N ARG A 59 8.68 4.96 18.37
CA ARG A 59 9.31 5.27 17.09
C ARG A 59 8.87 4.25 16.07
N LEU A 60 8.10 4.74 15.10
CA LEU A 60 7.70 3.98 13.95
C LEU A 60 8.82 3.90 12.93
N SER A 61 9.29 2.70 12.73
CA SER A 61 10.12 2.35 11.58
C SER A 61 9.21 1.90 10.43
N LEU A 62 8.40 2.82 9.91
CA LEU A 62 7.75 2.60 8.62
C LEU A 62 8.54 3.40 7.58
N ALA A 63 9.40 2.71 6.84
CA ALA A 63 10.19 3.30 5.77
C ALA A 63 9.27 3.94 4.71
N GLY A 64 9.49 5.20 4.37
CA GLY A 64 8.73 5.88 3.31
C GLY A 64 8.93 7.39 3.35
N VAL A 65 8.64 8.04 2.25
CA VAL A 65 8.71 9.50 2.04
C VAL A 65 7.59 10.24 2.79
N GLN A 66 6.64 9.52 3.37
CA GLN A 66 5.46 10.05 4.05
C GLN A 66 5.46 9.62 5.52
N ASP A 67 5.20 10.59 6.41
CA ASP A 67 5.04 10.32 7.83
C ASP A 67 3.81 9.45 8.09
N LYS A 68 4.00 8.40 8.90
CA LYS A 68 2.97 7.39 9.21
C LYS A 68 2.93 7.15 10.71
N LEU A 69 1.73 6.88 11.24
CA LEU A 69 1.53 6.59 12.66
C LEU A 69 0.55 5.41 12.81
N PRO A 70 0.94 4.26 13.41
CA PRO A 70 -0.02 3.23 13.77
C PRO A 70 -0.84 3.70 14.97
N VAL A 71 -2.14 3.49 14.86
CA VAL A 71 -3.11 3.88 15.87
C VAL A 71 -4.11 2.74 16.11
N TYR A 72 -4.73 2.76 17.26
CA TYR A 72 -5.95 2.01 17.53
C TYR A 72 -7.13 2.96 17.34
N ILE A 73 -8.18 2.53 16.66
CA ILE A 73 -9.40 3.30 16.47
C ILE A 73 -10.57 2.49 17.04
N ASP A 74 -11.37 3.15 17.86
CA ASP A 74 -12.59 2.62 18.46
C ASP A 74 -13.66 3.73 18.42
N ASP A 75 -14.83 3.44 17.84
CA ASP A 75 -15.93 4.40 17.66
C ASP A 75 -15.47 5.80 17.19
N ASP A 76 -14.66 5.86 16.11
CA ASP A 76 -14.05 7.07 15.57
C ASP A 76 -13.02 7.78 16.49
N GLN A 77 -12.86 7.35 17.73
CA GLN A 77 -11.82 7.87 18.61
C GLN A 77 -10.48 7.24 18.29
N ILE A 78 -9.46 8.07 18.14
CA ILE A 78 -8.07 7.66 17.86
C ILE A 78 -7.29 7.54 19.16
N PHE A 79 -6.48 6.46 19.24
CA PHE A 79 -5.59 6.19 20.37
C PHE A 79 -4.20 5.80 19.91
N ILE A 80 -3.20 6.16 20.68
CA ILE A 80 -1.83 5.63 20.53
C ILE A 80 -1.71 4.32 21.30
N PRO A 81 -1.32 3.22 20.64
CA PRO A 81 -0.99 1.98 21.34
C PRO A 81 0.25 2.17 22.21
N VAL A 82 0.19 1.72 23.46
CA VAL A 82 1.33 1.76 24.40
C VAL A 82 1.63 0.36 24.93
N ALA A 83 2.86 0.16 25.37
CA ALA A 83 3.32 -1.11 25.98
C ALA A 83 3.10 -2.35 25.09
N GLY A 84 3.31 -2.23 23.77
CA GLY A 84 3.17 -3.35 22.82
C GLY A 84 1.73 -3.67 22.43
N SER A 85 0.75 -2.84 22.81
CA SER A 85 -0.65 -3.00 22.39
C SER A 85 -0.79 -2.94 20.88
N PRO A 86 -1.65 -3.75 20.23
CA PRO A 86 -1.79 -3.76 18.79
C PRO A 86 -2.51 -2.51 18.27
N SER A 87 -1.99 -1.92 17.19
CA SER A 87 -2.72 -0.94 16.40
C SER A 87 -3.70 -1.62 15.45
N THR A 88 -4.74 -0.93 15.04
CA THR A 88 -5.74 -1.39 14.06
C THR A 88 -5.65 -0.66 12.73
N HIS A 89 -5.09 0.54 12.74
CA HIS A 89 -5.00 1.42 11.58
C HIS A 89 -3.62 2.07 11.48
N ILE A 90 -3.34 2.64 10.31
CA ILE A 90 -2.17 3.48 10.05
C ILE A 90 -2.70 4.83 9.57
N LEU A 91 -2.31 5.91 10.25
CA LEU A 91 -2.51 7.26 9.75
C LEU A 91 -1.35 7.62 8.82
N LYS A 92 -1.67 8.18 7.66
CA LYS A 92 -0.70 8.77 6.73
C LYS A 92 -0.99 10.25 6.58
N PHE A 93 0.02 11.06 6.81
CA PHE A 93 -0.10 12.52 6.85
C PHE A 93 0.26 13.17 5.52
N ALA A 94 -0.09 14.45 5.39
CA ALA A 94 0.33 15.23 4.24
C ALA A 94 1.87 15.28 4.13
N SER A 95 2.37 15.22 2.92
CA SER A 95 3.79 15.36 2.63
C SER A 95 4.11 16.83 2.31
N SER A 96 5.22 17.35 2.84
CA SER A 96 5.75 18.66 2.45
C SER A 96 6.26 18.69 0.99
N PHE A 97 6.57 17.53 0.42
CA PHE A 97 7.10 17.39 -0.93
C PHE A 97 6.02 17.09 -1.98
N TYR A 98 4.95 16.38 -1.58
CA TYR A 98 3.91 15.90 -2.50
C TYR A 98 2.53 16.30 -1.98
N SER A 99 1.98 17.37 -2.54
CA SER A 99 0.65 17.85 -2.16
C SER A 99 -0.43 16.79 -2.44
N HIS A 100 -1.41 16.70 -1.55
CA HIS A 100 -2.57 15.81 -1.71
C HIS A 100 -2.21 14.31 -1.84
N LEU A 101 -1.12 13.86 -1.20
CA LEU A 101 -0.71 12.44 -1.25
C LEU A 101 -1.72 11.53 -0.55
N PRO A 102 -2.25 11.87 0.65
CA PRO A 102 -3.32 11.08 1.29
C PRO A 102 -4.58 10.97 0.41
N GLU A 103 -4.99 12.07 -0.21
CA GLU A 103 -6.16 12.11 -1.11
C GLU A 103 -5.94 11.25 -2.35
N ASN A 104 -4.72 11.27 -2.91
CA ASN A 104 -4.34 10.43 -4.04
C ASN A 104 -4.46 8.95 -3.68
N GLU A 105 -3.92 8.53 -2.54
CA GLU A 105 -4.00 7.14 -2.07
C GLU A 105 -5.46 6.70 -1.85
N ALA A 106 -6.29 7.55 -1.23
CA ALA A 106 -7.71 7.25 -1.03
C ALA A 106 -8.47 7.13 -2.37
N PHE A 107 -8.22 8.02 -3.34
CA PHE A 107 -8.81 7.95 -4.67
C PHE A 107 -8.40 6.66 -5.38
N MET A 108 -7.11 6.31 -5.35
CA MET A 108 -6.59 5.11 -6.00
C MET A 108 -7.11 3.82 -5.35
N ALA A 109 -7.29 3.80 -4.03
CA ALA A 109 -7.92 2.67 -3.33
C ALA A 109 -9.39 2.51 -3.74
N LEU A 110 -10.17 3.60 -3.82
CA LEU A 110 -11.54 3.57 -4.34
C LEU A 110 -11.60 3.04 -5.77
N LEU A 111 -10.68 3.50 -6.64
CA LEU A 111 -10.60 3.04 -8.02
C LEU A 111 -10.25 1.54 -8.08
N ALA A 112 -9.24 1.09 -7.34
CA ALA A 112 -8.86 -0.31 -7.28
C ALA A 112 -10.02 -1.19 -6.81
N LYS A 113 -10.74 -0.78 -5.77
CA LYS A 113 -11.93 -1.48 -5.25
C LYS A 113 -13.05 -1.54 -6.29
N SER A 114 -13.29 -0.44 -7.03
CA SER A 114 -14.35 -0.36 -8.05
C SER A 114 -14.12 -1.28 -9.26
N VAL A 115 -12.87 -1.59 -9.57
CA VAL A 115 -12.51 -2.53 -10.66
C VAL A 115 -12.32 -3.97 -10.18
N GLY A 116 -12.55 -4.23 -8.88
CA GLY A 116 -12.54 -5.56 -8.28
C GLY A 116 -11.18 -6.07 -7.80
N LEU A 117 -10.19 -5.19 -7.57
CA LEU A 117 -8.94 -5.59 -6.95
C LEU A 117 -9.09 -5.71 -5.43
N PRO A 118 -8.43 -6.70 -4.80
CA PRO A 118 -8.35 -6.80 -3.35
C PRO A 118 -7.40 -5.70 -2.84
N VAL A 119 -7.96 -4.68 -2.23
CA VAL A 119 -7.22 -3.52 -1.71
C VAL A 119 -7.62 -3.24 -0.27
N VAL A 120 -6.70 -2.72 0.52
CA VAL A 120 -6.97 -2.26 1.89
C VAL A 120 -8.03 -1.17 1.92
N ASP A 121 -8.80 -1.11 3.00
CA ASP A 121 -9.73 0.00 3.20
C ASP A 121 -8.95 1.27 3.58
N VAL A 122 -9.21 2.34 2.81
CA VAL A 122 -8.63 3.66 3.00
C VAL A 122 -9.76 4.67 3.17
N HIS A 123 -9.77 5.33 4.30
CA HIS A 123 -10.71 6.42 4.60
C HIS A 123 -9.95 7.73 4.75
N MET A 124 -10.68 8.85 4.65
CA MET A 124 -10.10 10.17 4.88
C MET A 124 -10.68 10.77 6.17
N ARG A 125 -9.80 11.32 7.01
CA ARG A 125 -10.19 12.16 8.14
C ARG A 125 -9.74 13.59 7.89
N ALA A 126 -10.65 14.54 7.98
CA ALA A 126 -10.34 15.96 7.87
C ALA A 126 -9.91 16.51 9.23
N THR A 127 -8.90 17.38 9.22
CA THR A 127 -8.56 18.27 10.33
C THR A 127 -8.71 19.71 9.83
N PRO A 128 -8.72 20.73 10.73
CA PRO A 128 -8.77 22.11 10.31
C PRO A 128 -7.64 22.56 9.35
N LYS A 129 -6.54 21.82 9.31
CA LYS A 129 -5.34 22.21 8.56
C LYS A 129 -5.01 21.28 7.38
N ALA A 130 -5.38 20.00 7.44
CA ALA A 130 -5.04 19.03 6.40
C ALA A 130 -5.98 17.82 6.44
N ARG A 131 -5.86 16.98 5.41
CA ARG A 131 -6.51 15.67 5.35
C ARG A 131 -5.51 14.57 5.66
N ILE A 132 -5.97 13.53 6.33
CA ILE A 132 -5.19 12.38 6.76
C ILE A 132 -5.82 11.13 6.13
N ALA A 133 -5.02 10.26 5.53
CA ALA A 133 -5.50 8.94 5.13
C ALA A 133 -5.44 7.99 6.34
N VAL A 134 -6.52 7.28 6.56
CA VAL A 134 -6.70 6.28 7.62
C VAL A 134 -6.80 4.92 6.94
N ILE A 135 -5.77 4.11 7.07
CA ILE A 135 -5.64 2.81 6.41
C ILE A 135 -5.91 1.71 7.43
N GLN A 136 -6.91 0.86 7.17
CA GLN A 136 -7.16 -0.30 7.99
C GLN A 136 -6.05 -1.34 7.80
N ARG A 137 -5.51 -1.87 8.89
CA ARG A 137 -4.48 -2.91 8.86
C ARG A 137 -5.09 -4.27 8.56
N TYR A 138 -4.65 -4.90 7.49
CA TYR A 138 -5.07 -6.26 7.10
C TYR A 138 -4.39 -7.36 7.91
N ASP A 139 -3.30 -7.03 8.62
CA ASP A 139 -2.54 -7.94 9.47
C ASP A 139 -3.01 -7.92 10.94
N ARG A 140 -4.26 -7.50 11.15
CA ARG A 140 -4.93 -7.49 12.45
C ARG A 140 -6.26 -8.22 12.35
N VAL A 141 -6.57 -9.03 13.35
CA VAL A 141 -7.82 -9.77 13.43
C VAL A 141 -8.42 -9.62 14.82
N LEU A 142 -9.71 -9.33 14.88
CA LEU A 142 -10.45 -9.29 16.14
C LEU A 142 -10.92 -10.73 16.47
N GLN A 143 -10.48 -11.27 17.60
CA GLN A 143 -10.89 -12.58 18.12
C GLN A 143 -11.23 -12.43 19.60
N ASP A 144 -12.41 -12.82 20.00
CA ASP A 144 -12.91 -12.76 21.39
C ASP A 144 -12.72 -11.37 22.05
N GLY A 145 -12.93 -10.32 21.28
CA GLY A 145 -12.80 -8.91 21.76
C GLY A 145 -11.35 -8.41 21.87
N VAL A 146 -10.37 -9.19 21.44
CA VAL A 146 -8.93 -8.81 21.47
C VAL A 146 -8.37 -8.83 20.04
N TYR A 147 -7.60 -7.81 19.69
CA TYR A 147 -6.90 -7.77 18.41
C TYR A 147 -5.64 -8.63 18.44
N GLY A 148 -5.65 -9.68 17.62
CA GLY A 148 -4.49 -10.50 17.29
C GLY A 148 -3.68 -9.93 16.13
N ARG A 149 -2.41 -10.37 16.03
CA ARG A 149 -1.51 -10.04 14.92
C ARG A 149 -1.37 -11.22 13.99
N ILE A 150 -1.47 -10.97 12.69
CA ILE A 150 -1.21 -11.96 11.64
C ILE A 150 0.17 -11.65 11.05
N HIS A 151 1.01 -12.67 10.92
CA HIS A 151 2.34 -12.48 10.34
C HIS A 151 2.26 -12.09 8.86
N GLN A 152 3.12 -11.15 8.45
CA GLN A 152 3.31 -10.77 7.07
C GLN A 152 4.80 -10.55 6.74
N GLU A 153 5.15 -10.74 5.48
CA GLU A 153 6.45 -10.40 4.91
C GLU A 153 6.25 -9.68 3.59
N ASP A 154 6.91 -8.55 3.39
CA ASP A 154 6.99 -7.98 2.04
C ASP A 154 7.87 -8.84 1.12
N PHE A 155 7.77 -8.65 -0.20
CA PHE A 155 8.49 -9.51 -1.15
C PHE A 155 10.01 -9.29 -1.15
N CYS A 156 10.51 -8.15 -0.69
CA CYS A 156 11.94 -8.00 -0.41
C CYS A 156 12.35 -8.89 0.77
N GLN A 157 11.59 -8.90 1.86
CA GLN A 157 11.83 -9.76 3.02
C GLN A 157 11.75 -11.24 2.63
N ALA A 158 10.69 -11.65 1.92
CA ALA A 158 10.46 -13.03 1.52
C ALA A 158 11.52 -13.58 0.55
N LEU A 159 12.23 -12.71 -0.17
CA LEU A 159 13.33 -13.03 -1.08
C LEU A 159 14.72 -12.80 -0.45
N GLY A 160 14.81 -12.30 0.79
CA GLY A 160 16.07 -11.97 1.44
C GLY A 160 16.80 -10.79 0.81
N ILE A 161 16.07 -9.87 0.18
CA ILE A 161 16.62 -8.68 -0.48
C ILE A 161 16.65 -7.52 0.52
N SER A 162 17.75 -6.76 0.52
CA SER A 162 17.89 -5.59 1.39
C SER A 162 16.76 -4.57 1.19
N PRO A 163 16.21 -3.96 2.24
CA PRO A 163 15.21 -2.91 2.10
C PRO A 163 15.68 -1.65 1.35
N SER A 164 16.99 -1.46 1.21
CA SER A 164 17.58 -0.40 0.38
C SER A 164 17.50 -0.68 -1.13
N SER A 165 17.36 -1.96 -1.52
CA SER A 165 17.29 -2.41 -2.91
C SER A 165 15.85 -2.77 -3.30
N LYS A 166 14.90 -1.86 -3.13
CA LYS A 166 13.48 -2.13 -3.38
C LYS A 166 13.07 -2.07 -4.86
N TYR A 167 13.82 -1.36 -5.68
CA TYR A 167 13.59 -1.22 -7.13
C TYR A 167 14.37 -2.28 -7.91
N GLU A 168 13.75 -2.84 -8.98
CA GLU A 168 14.38 -3.88 -9.78
C GLU A 168 15.75 -3.46 -10.34
N LYS A 169 15.87 -2.21 -10.82
CA LYS A 169 17.14 -1.64 -11.32
C LYS A 169 18.27 -1.55 -10.27
N GLU A 170 17.89 -1.63 -8.98
CA GLU A 170 18.81 -1.57 -7.84
C GLU A 170 19.03 -2.96 -7.20
N GLY A 171 18.60 -4.03 -7.89
CA GLY A 171 18.69 -5.40 -7.40
C GLY A 171 17.45 -5.85 -6.59
N GLY A 172 16.37 -5.08 -6.63
CA GLY A 172 15.08 -5.47 -6.06
C GLY A 172 14.35 -6.54 -6.85
N PRO A 173 13.20 -7.02 -6.35
CA PRO A 173 12.45 -8.07 -7.01
C PRO A 173 11.94 -7.66 -8.39
N SER A 174 12.06 -8.55 -9.38
CA SER A 174 11.35 -8.47 -10.66
C SER A 174 9.98 -9.15 -10.56
N LEU A 175 9.06 -8.85 -11.50
CA LEU A 175 7.77 -9.56 -11.60
C LEU A 175 7.98 -11.09 -11.77
N LYS A 176 9.00 -11.51 -12.49
CA LYS A 176 9.39 -12.92 -12.64
C LYS A 176 9.72 -13.56 -11.29
N GLN A 177 10.59 -12.93 -10.51
CA GLN A 177 10.96 -13.43 -9.17
C GLN A 177 9.75 -13.44 -8.22
N CYS A 178 8.88 -12.42 -8.29
CA CYS A 178 7.62 -12.39 -7.54
C CYS A 178 6.70 -13.58 -7.91
N ALA A 179 6.55 -13.86 -9.20
CA ALA A 179 5.74 -14.99 -9.67
C ALA A 179 6.34 -16.35 -9.26
N GLU A 180 7.65 -16.50 -9.28
CA GLU A 180 8.33 -17.71 -8.82
C GLU A 180 8.19 -17.90 -7.31
N LEU A 181 8.28 -16.82 -6.55
CA LEU A 181 8.05 -16.84 -5.10
C LEU A 181 6.62 -17.27 -4.76
N ILE A 182 5.60 -16.71 -5.44
CA ILE A 182 4.19 -17.09 -5.29
C ILE A 182 4.01 -18.58 -5.58
N ARG A 183 4.57 -19.11 -6.68
CA ARG A 183 4.45 -20.54 -7.02
C ARG A 183 5.02 -21.46 -5.96
N ARG A 184 6.10 -21.04 -5.31
CA ARG A 184 6.79 -21.87 -4.31
C ARG A 184 6.14 -21.82 -2.93
N ARG A 185 5.52 -20.70 -2.56
CA ARG A 185 5.12 -20.47 -1.17
C ARG A 185 3.62 -20.26 -0.95
N ALA A 186 2.89 -19.74 -1.95
CA ALA A 186 1.49 -19.41 -1.75
C ALA A 186 0.59 -20.64 -1.60
N ALA A 187 -0.43 -20.52 -0.73
CA ALA A 187 -1.46 -21.55 -0.56
C ALA A 187 -2.29 -21.78 -1.84
N PHE A 188 -2.55 -20.70 -2.59
CA PHE A 188 -3.33 -20.71 -3.82
C PHE A 188 -2.56 -20.04 -4.97
N PRO A 189 -1.50 -20.67 -5.51
CA PRO A 189 -0.57 -20.01 -6.44
C PRO A 189 -1.23 -19.41 -7.68
N LEU A 190 -2.23 -20.08 -8.26
CA LEU A 190 -2.90 -19.58 -9.47
C LEU A 190 -3.74 -18.34 -9.21
N LEU A 191 -4.42 -18.27 -8.06
CA LEU A 191 -5.18 -17.11 -7.66
C LEU A 191 -4.26 -15.92 -7.39
N ASP A 192 -3.16 -16.15 -6.69
CA ASP A 192 -2.22 -15.09 -6.32
C ASP A 192 -1.39 -14.63 -7.52
N LEU A 193 -1.09 -15.50 -8.48
CA LEU A 193 -0.50 -15.10 -9.77
C LEU A 193 -1.44 -14.19 -10.57
N ASN A 194 -2.73 -14.50 -10.58
CA ASN A 194 -3.71 -13.62 -11.24
C ASN A 194 -3.81 -12.26 -10.55
N LYS A 195 -3.76 -12.22 -9.20
CA LYS A 195 -3.69 -10.95 -8.44
C LYS A 195 -2.41 -10.18 -8.78
N LEU A 196 -1.24 -10.84 -8.81
CA LEU A 196 0.04 -10.20 -9.20
C LEU A 196 -0.06 -9.58 -10.60
N LEU A 197 -0.63 -10.30 -11.56
CA LEU A 197 -0.84 -9.82 -12.93
C LEU A 197 -1.75 -8.59 -12.94
N GLN A 198 -2.89 -8.64 -12.25
CA GLN A 198 -3.82 -7.53 -12.14
C GLN A 198 -3.17 -6.32 -11.46
N TRP A 199 -2.39 -6.53 -10.38
CA TRP A 199 -1.66 -5.49 -9.68
C TRP A 199 -0.65 -4.77 -10.59
N ALA A 200 0.15 -5.53 -11.34
CA ALA A 200 1.16 -4.94 -12.23
C ALA A 200 0.50 -4.11 -13.35
N ILE A 201 -0.55 -4.64 -13.98
CA ILE A 201 -1.29 -3.95 -15.04
C ILE A 201 -2.02 -2.73 -14.49
N PHE A 202 -2.68 -2.82 -13.34
CA PHE A 202 -3.36 -1.69 -12.71
C PHE A 202 -2.40 -0.55 -12.42
N ASN A 203 -1.25 -0.82 -11.79
CA ASN A 203 -0.25 0.19 -11.48
C ASN A 203 0.30 0.87 -12.75
N TRP A 204 0.57 0.10 -13.80
CA TRP A 204 0.96 0.67 -15.10
C TRP A 204 -0.12 1.57 -15.70
N LEU A 205 -1.36 1.08 -15.82
CA LEU A 205 -2.48 1.80 -16.44
C LEU A 205 -2.90 3.06 -15.65
N THR A 206 -2.69 3.08 -14.35
CA THR A 206 -3.03 4.22 -13.48
C THR A 206 -1.86 5.15 -13.19
N GLY A 207 -0.67 4.83 -13.71
CA GLY A 207 0.51 5.68 -13.61
C GLY A 207 1.17 5.67 -12.23
N ASN A 208 1.19 4.52 -11.57
CA ASN A 208 1.99 4.30 -10.36
C ASN A 208 3.37 3.75 -10.75
N ALA A 209 4.38 4.59 -10.73
CA ALA A 209 5.77 4.21 -11.00
C ALA A 209 6.51 3.68 -9.75
N ASP A 210 5.94 3.81 -8.55
CA ASP A 210 6.57 3.36 -7.28
C ASP A 210 6.06 1.97 -6.82
N ALA A 211 5.48 1.19 -7.72
CA ALA A 211 4.99 -0.15 -7.45
C ALA A 211 6.14 -1.17 -7.38
N HIS A 212 6.82 -1.24 -6.23
CA HIS A 212 8.02 -2.06 -6.00
C HIS A 212 7.76 -3.26 -5.09
N GLY A 213 8.78 -4.11 -4.86
CA GLY A 213 8.67 -5.35 -4.09
C GLY A 213 8.17 -5.21 -2.65
N LYS A 214 8.34 -4.04 -2.04
CA LYS A 214 7.82 -3.77 -0.69
C LYS A 214 6.33 -3.38 -0.68
N ASN A 215 5.70 -3.17 -1.82
CA ASN A 215 4.26 -2.92 -1.96
C ASN A 215 3.46 -4.22 -2.24
N LEU A 216 4.15 -5.36 -2.23
CA LEU A 216 3.56 -6.69 -2.25
C LEU A 216 3.94 -7.40 -0.95
N SER A 217 2.97 -8.05 -0.31
CA SER A 217 3.22 -8.83 0.91
C SER A 217 2.50 -10.17 0.87
N PHE A 218 3.11 -11.15 1.51
CA PHE A 218 2.42 -12.35 1.95
C PHE A 218 1.78 -12.12 3.31
N LEU A 219 0.57 -12.63 3.46
CA LEU A 219 -0.16 -12.73 4.73
C LEU A 219 -0.25 -14.20 5.12
N TYR A 220 0.22 -14.54 6.31
CA TYR A 220 0.30 -15.92 6.79
C TYR A 220 -0.96 -16.29 7.55
N SER A 221 -1.63 -17.35 7.10
CA SER A 221 -2.75 -17.93 7.85
C SER A 221 -2.24 -18.75 9.05
N GLN A 222 -3.15 -19.12 9.95
CA GLN A 222 -2.84 -20.03 11.04
C GLN A 222 -2.34 -21.41 10.54
N SER A 223 -2.72 -21.83 9.33
CA SER A 223 -2.24 -23.04 8.69
C SER A 223 -0.79 -22.95 8.19
N GLY A 224 -0.16 -21.77 8.27
CA GLY A 224 1.23 -21.56 7.92
C GLY A 224 1.49 -21.24 6.45
N ALA A 225 0.62 -21.62 5.52
CA ALA A 225 0.78 -21.29 4.11
C ALA A 225 0.28 -19.86 3.82
N PRO A 226 1.12 -18.97 3.21
CA PRO A 226 0.74 -17.61 2.96
C PRO A 226 -0.14 -17.46 1.72
N SER A 227 -0.85 -16.34 1.63
CA SER A 227 -1.48 -15.84 0.41
C SER A 227 -1.09 -14.37 0.20
N LEU A 228 -1.27 -13.90 -1.03
CA LEU A 228 -1.01 -12.50 -1.34
C LEU A 228 -1.96 -11.61 -0.52
N ALA A 229 -1.39 -10.68 0.24
CA ALA A 229 -2.14 -9.70 1.04
C ALA A 229 -2.97 -8.77 0.14
N PRO A 230 -4.01 -8.10 0.66
CA PRO A 230 -4.66 -7.01 -0.03
C PRO A 230 -3.64 -5.94 -0.44
N PHE A 231 -3.83 -5.31 -1.60
CA PHE A 231 -2.93 -4.28 -2.11
C PHE A 231 -2.99 -3.00 -1.28
N TYR A 232 -1.87 -2.33 -1.15
CA TYR A 232 -1.70 -1.10 -0.39
C TYR A 232 -0.70 -0.17 -1.09
N ASP A 233 -0.58 1.07 -0.64
CA ASP A 233 0.30 2.08 -1.22
C ASP A 233 0.04 2.30 -2.73
N LEU A 234 -1.22 2.23 -3.16
CA LEU A 234 -1.60 2.56 -4.53
C LEU A 234 -1.69 4.08 -4.68
N VAL A 235 -0.83 4.64 -5.52
CA VAL A 235 -0.73 6.09 -5.73
C VAL A 235 -0.49 6.39 -7.20
N CYS A 236 -1.22 7.33 -7.78
CA CYS A 236 -0.90 7.85 -9.13
C CYS A 236 0.32 8.78 -9.04
N THR A 237 1.54 8.23 -9.15
CA THR A 237 2.79 9.00 -9.05
C THR A 237 2.99 9.94 -10.22
N ARG A 238 2.42 9.65 -11.39
CA ARG A 238 2.45 10.53 -12.58
C ARG A 238 1.71 11.85 -12.37
N ASN A 239 0.92 11.98 -11.31
CA ASN A 239 0.32 13.26 -10.89
C ASN A 239 1.38 14.28 -10.44
N TYR A 240 2.58 13.83 -10.08
CA TYR A 240 3.66 14.67 -9.56
C TYR A 240 4.76 14.85 -10.61
N LYS A 241 4.95 16.09 -11.08
CA LYS A 241 5.87 16.41 -12.20
C LYS A 241 7.33 16.06 -11.91
N ASN A 242 7.73 16.10 -10.65
CA ASN A 242 9.13 15.91 -10.20
C ASN A 242 9.46 14.45 -9.87
N LEU A 243 8.49 13.51 -10.00
CA LEU A 243 8.74 12.11 -9.80
C LEU A 243 9.15 11.42 -11.10
N SER A 244 10.00 10.41 -10.97
CA SER A 244 10.35 9.52 -12.06
C SER A 244 9.10 8.85 -12.63
N ARG A 245 9.07 8.68 -13.95
CA ARG A 245 8.03 7.90 -14.65
C ARG A 245 8.44 6.46 -14.88
N VAL A 246 9.70 6.15 -14.61
CA VAL A 246 10.28 4.82 -14.79
C VAL A 246 9.63 3.86 -13.80
N LEU A 247 9.07 2.76 -14.29
CA LEU A 247 8.44 1.74 -13.45
C LEU A 247 9.45 1.11 -12.49
N ALA A 248 9.02 0.83 -11.28
CA ALA A 248 9.84 0.17 -10.25
C ALA A 248 10.20 -1.28 -10.62
N MET A 249 9.32 -1.95 -11.36
CA MET A 249 9.53 -3.29 -11.95
C MET A 249 9.28 -3.23 -13.45
N GLN A 250 10.07 -3.98 -14.22
CA GLN A 250 9.90 -4.08 -15.68
C GLN A 250 8.61 -4.83 -16.02
N ILE A 251 7.96 -4.36 -17.08
CA ILE A 251 6.89 -5.08 -17.75
C ILE A 251 7.38 -5.47 -19.14
N GLY A 252 7.59 -6.77 -19.36
CA GLY A 252 8.07 -7.27 -20.64
C GLY A 252 9.41 -6.70 -21.08
N GLY A 253 10.35 -6.51 -20.13
CA GLY A 253 11.71 -6.03 -20.41
C GLY A 253 11.84 -4.51 -20.52
N THR A 254 10.76 -3.73 -20.35
CA THR A 254 10.84 -2.26 -20.32
C THR A 254 10.38 -1.66 -19.01
N THR A 255 11.03 -0.58 -18.58
CA THR A 255 10.61 0.28 -17.46
C THR A 255 9.90 1.53 -17.93
N ASP A 256 9.88 1.81 -19.24
CA ASP A 256 9.17 2.97 -19.78
C ASP A 256 7.69 2.61 -19.96
N PRO A 257 6.77 3.18 -19.14
CA PRO A 257 5.35 2.88 -19.23
C PRO A 257 4.71 3.32 -20.55
N ASP A 258 5.37 4.18 -21.29
CA ASP A 258 4.86 4.74 -22.54
C ASP A 258 5.19 3.86 -23.76
N LEU A 259 6.08 2.86 -23.59
CA LEU A 259 6.47 1.91 -24.64
C LEU A 259 5.75 0.56 -24.54
N ILE A 260 5.00 0.30 -23.44
CA ILE A 260 4.41 -1.01 -23.22
C ILE A 260 3.27 -1.26 -24.24
N GLY A 261 3.51 -2.20 -25.13
CA GLY A 261 2.55 -2.70 -26.14
C GLY A 261 2.36 -4.21 -26.05
N SER A 262 1.65 -4.80 -27.02
CA SER A 262 1.32 -6.23 -27.06
C SER A 262 2.53 -7.13 -26.91
N GLN A 263 3.65 -6.83 -27.59
CA GLN A 263 4.89 -7.62 -27.50
C GLN A 263 5.45 -7.65 -26.07
N HIS A 264 5.39 -6.53 -25.34
CA HIS A 264 5.84 -6.49 -23.94
C HIS A 264 4.94 -7.32 -23.03
N LEU A 265 3.63 -7.34 -23.30
CA LEU A 265 2.69 -8.18 -22.56
C LEU A 265 2.91 -9.68 -22.83
N GLU A 266 3.31 -10.05 -24.04
CA GLU A 266 3.71 -11.43 -24.38
C GLU A 266 4.98 -11.86 -23.63
N VAL A 267 6.00 -10.98 -23.56
CA VAL A 267 7.22 -11.22 -22.77
C VAL A 267 6.87 -11.34 -21.28
N MET A 268 6.00 -10.45 -20.76
CA MET A 268 5.50 -10.55 -19.39
C MET A 268 4.80 -11.89 -19.14
N ALA A 269 4.01 -12.40 -20.11
CA ALA A 269 3.38 -13.70 -19.99
C ALA A 269 4.39 -14.82 -19.86
N ALA A 270 5.48 -14.78 -20.64
CA ALA A 270 6.58 -15.74 -20.54
C ALA A 270 7.30 -15.69 -19.18
N ASP A 271 7.57 -14.47 -18.67
CA ASP A 271 8.17 -14.28 -17.35
C ASP A 271 7.27 -14.80 -16.22
N LEU A 272 5.98 -14.55 -16.32
CA LEU A 272 4.98 -15.06 -15.38
C LEU A 272 4.61 -16.54 -15.63
N LYS A 273 5.12 -17.18 -16.67
CA LYS A 273 4.79 -18.56 -17.10
C LYS A 273 3.27 -18.78 -17.18
N VAL A 274 2.58 -17.85 -17.81
CA VAL A 274 1.13 -17.90 -18.10
C VAL A 274 0.89 -17.78 -19.60
N ARG A 275 -0.33 -18.04 -20.06
CA ARG A 275 -0.67 -17.91 -21.49
C ARG A 275 -0.68 -16.43 -21.89
N PRO A 276 -0.09 -16.03 -23.03
CA PRO A 276 -0.12 -14.66 -23.53
C PRO A 276 -1.53 -14.08 -23.60
N LYS A 277 -2.49 -14.87 -24.10
CA LYS A 277 -3.89 -14.49 -24.17
C LYS A 277 -4.47 -14.07 -22.82
N LEU A 278 -4.09 -14.75 -21.70
CA LEU A 278 -4.55 -14.37 -20.37
C LEU A 278 -4.07 -12.96 -19.98
N VAL A 279 -2.82 -12.62 -20.29
CA VAL A 279 -2.26 -11.30 -19.96
C VAL A 279 -2.95 -10.21 -20.76
N LEU A 280 -3.19 -10.44 -22.05
CA LEU A 280 -3.91 -9.52 -22.92
C LEU A 280 -5.37 -9.33 -22.46
N ASP A 281 -6.09 -10.42 -22.22
CA ASP A 281 -7.49 -10.38 -21.75
C ASP A 281 -7.61 -9.62 -20.42
N VAL A 282 -6.67 -9.82 -19.47
CA VAL A 282 -6.65 -9.08 -18.20
C VAL A 282 -6.33 -7.60 -18.41
N ALA A 283 -5.39 -7.29 -19.30
CA ALA A 283 -5.01 -5.92 -19.61
C ALA A 283 -6.16 -5.14 -20.25
N GLU A 284 -6.83 -5.73 -21.24
CA GLU A 284 -8.01 -5.13 -21.89
C GLU A 284 -9.16 -4.96 -20.88
N ALA A 285 -9.48 -6.00 -20.12
CA ALA A 285 -10.56 -5.95 -19.13
C ALA A 285 -10.31 -4.87 -18.06
N LEU A 286 -9.08 -4.73 -17.56
CA LEU A 286 -8.74 -3.67 -16.60
C LEU A 286 -8.78 -2.29 -17.22
N LEU A 287 -8.31 -2.14 -18.47
CA LEU A 287 -8.38 -0.88 -19.19
C LEU A 287 -9.82 -0.39 -19.30
N GLU A 288 -10.74 -1.26 -19.74
CA GLU A 288 -12.17 -0.90 -19.89
C GLU A 288 -12.81 -0.62 -18.51
N LYS A 289 -12.56 -1.46 -17.51
CA LYS A 289 -13.09 -1.25 -16.16
C LYS A 289 -12.61 0.07 -15.56
N ILE A 290 -11.31 0.37 -15.67
CA ILE A 290 -10.76 1.64 -15.17
C ILE A 290 -11.39 2.82 -15.90
N ALA A 291 -11.46 2.76 -17.24
CA ALA A 291 -12.07 3.83 -18.04
C ALA A 291 -13.52 4.11 -17.64
N GLY A 292 -14.31 3.05 -17.45
CA GLY A 292 -15.72 3.17 -17.06
C GLY A 292 -15.94 3.59 -15.60
N ALA A 293 -14.97 3.30 -14.69
CA ALA A 293 -15.11 3.59 -13.28
C ALA A 293 -14.75 5.04 -12.90
N LEU A 294 -13.91 5.73 -13.67
CA LEU A 294 -13.32 7.01 -13.28
C LEU A 294 -14.32 8.08 -12.85
N GLU A 295 -15.43 8.23 -13.58
CA GLU A 295 -16.45 9.25 -13.26
C GLU A 295 -17.20 8.89 -11.97
N GLY A 296 -17.63 7.63 -11.84
CA GLY A 296 -18.30 7.14 -10.65
C GLY A 296 -17.42 7.23 -9.40
N VAL A 297 -16.12 6.91 -9.53
CA VAL A 297 -15.15 7.03 -8.43
C VAL A 297 -14.93 8.50 -8.06
N SER A 298 -14.83 9.41 -9.03
CA SER A 298 -14.73 10.85 -8.75
C SER A 298 -15.94 11.38 -8.01
N ALA A 299 -17.16 11.01 -8.45
CA ALA A 299 -18.40 11.38 -7.77
C ALA A 299 -18.47 10.79 -6.36
N LYS A 300 -18.09 9.52 -6.20
CA LYS A 300 -18.07 8.87 -4.88
C LYS A 300 -17.05 9.49 -3.94
N TYR A 301 -15.87 9.84 -4.43
CA TYR A 301 -14.86 10.55 -3.64
C TYR A 301 -15.38 11.91 -3.16
N LEU A 302 -16.01 12.69 -4.07
CA LEU A 302 -16.61 13.99 -3.76
C LEU A 302 -17.69 13.86 -2.70
N GLU A 303 -18.57 12.86 -2.82
CA GLU A 303 -19.63 12.57 -1.83
C GLU A 303 -19.04 12.26 -0.45
N LEU A 304 -18.00 11.41 -0.37
CA LEU A 304 -17.44 10.95 0.90
C LEU A 304 -16.55 11.99 1.58
N TYR A 305 -15.76 12.71 0.79
CA TYR A 305 -14.62 13.48 1.32
C TYR A 305 -14.59 14.95 0.89
N GLY A 306 -15.56 15.37 0.07
CA GLY A 306 -15.61 16.71 -0.49
C GLY A 306 -14.62 16.96 -1.61
N ASP A 307 -14.54 18.19 -2.09
CA ASP A 307 -13.72 18.57 -3.23
C ASP A 307 -12.23 18.48 -2.95
N SER A 308 -11.47 18.13 -3.99
CA SER A 308 -10.01 18.05 -3.96
C SER A 308 -9.43 18.26 -5.37
N PRO A 309 -8.29 18.96 -5.52
CA PRO A 309 -7.61 19.14 -6.79
C PRO A 309 -7.21 17.83 -7.50
N ILE A 310 -7.18 16.71 -6.78
CA ILE A 310 -6.87 15.41 -7.37
C ILE A 310 -7.99 14.90 -8.29
N LEU A 311 -9.25 15.32 -8.07
CA LEU A 311 -10.41 14.88 -8.85
C LEU A 311 -10.35 15.32 -10.32
N GLU A 312 -9.67 16.42 -10.62
CA GLU A 312 -9.40 16.83 -11.99
C GLU A 312 -8.13 16.18 -12.55
N ARG A 313 -7.07 16.16 -11.74
CA ARG A 313 -5.71 15.81 -12.20
C ARG A 313 -5.53 14.31 -12.42
N ILE A 314 -5.92 13.48 -11.45
CA ILE A 314 -5.69 12.02 -11.53
C ILE A 314 -6.49 11.39 -12.67
N PRO A 315 -7.81 11.64 -12.83
CA PRO A 315 -8.56 11.09 -13.96
C PRO A 315 -7.98 11.51 -15.31
N LEU A 316 -7.49 12.77 -15.45
CA LEU A 316 -6.86 13.24 -16.67
C LEU A 316 -5.56 12.46 -16.99
N VAL A 317 -4.72 12.23 -15.98
CA VAL A 317 -3.48 11.43 -16.11
C VAL A 317 -3.83 10.00 -16.54
N ILE A 318 -4.78 9.36 -15.85
CA ILE A 318 -5.19 7.99 -16.13
C ILE A 318 -5.77 7.90 -17.55
N ARG A 319 -6.71 8.76 -17.93
CA ARG A 319 -7.29 8.75 -19.30
C ARG A 319 -6.23 8.91 -20.39
N ARG A 320 -5.17 9.69 -20.16
CA ARG A 320 -4.04 9.81 -21.10
C ARG A 320 -3.27 8.49 -21.20
N GLN A 321 -3.01 7.84 -20.06
CA GLN A 321 -2.31 6.57 -20.02
C GLN A 321 -3.11 5.46 -20.70
N LEU A 322 -4.43 5.36 -20.45
CA LEU A 322 -5.31 4.38 -21.08
C LEU A 322 -5.36 4.54 -22.59
N ARG A 323 -5.48 5.79 -23.09
CA ARG A 323 -5.46 6.06 -24.55
C ARG A 323 -4.14 5.63 -25.18
N ARG A 324 -3.02 5.87 -24.52
CA ARG A 324 -1.70 5.46 -24.99
C ARG A 324 -1.57 3.94 -25.00
N ALA A 325 -1.94 3.26 -23.94
CA ALA A 325 -1.95 1.81 -23.87
C ALA A 325 -2.77 1.21 -25.03
N ARG A 326 -3.99 1.71 -25.24
CA ARG A 326 -4.86 1.25 -26.35
C ARG A 326 -4.21 1.44 -27.73
N SER A 327 -3.53 2.56 -27.98
CA SER A 327 -2.86 2.81 -29.27
C SER A 327 -1.62 1.92 -29.50
N GLN A 328 -1.06 1.32 -28.47
CA GLN A 328 0.08 0.39 -28.56
C GLN A 328 -0.36 -1.08 -28.75
N TRP A 329 -1.66 -1.37 -28.60
CA TRP A 329 -2.22 -2.72 -28.78
C TRP A 329 -2.85 -2.93 -30.15
N SER A 330 -3.05 -1.83 -30.89
CA SER A 330 -3.49 -1.85 -32.30
C SER A 330 -2.31 -2.12 -33.20
#